data_7e5b27883c5d2a57c98b2914fe645d75
#
_entry.id   7e5b27883c5d2a57c98b2914fe645d75
#
_cell.length_a   1.000
_cell.length_b   1.000
_cell.length_c   1.000
_cell.angle_alpha   90.00
_cell.angle_beta   90.00
_cell.angle_gamma   90.00
#
_symmetry.space_group_name_H-M   'P 1'
#
loop_
_entity.id
_entity.type
_entity.pdbx_description
1 polymer ?
#
loop_
_entity_poly.entity_id
_entity_poly.type
_entity_poly.pdbx_seq_one_letter_code
_entity_poly.pdbx_strand_id
1 'polypeptide(L)'
;SGGEQRRVHFARTLLQLWRPSESNDPRYLLLDEPTANLDLSSEMLLMNILQNRAASNVGILIILHDLNLASHFADKIAIIKNGEILAFGKPEKIMQDDFLTSIYEVPIQVNHNPLRIYYY
;
A
#
# COMPACT_ATOMS: atom_id res chain seq x y z
N SER A 1 2.17 23.47 4.28
CA SER A 1 1.77 22.39 5.18
C SER A 1 2.58 21.12 4.94
N GLY A 2 2.63 20.23 5.90
CA GLY A 2 3.32 18.95 5.74
C GLY A 2 2.73 18.09 4.62
N GLY A 3 1.43 18.17 4.37
CA GLY A 3 0.76 17.47 3.28
C GLY A 3 1.15 18.00 1.89
N GLU A 4 1.33 19.31 1.75
CA GLU A 4 1.78 19.91 0.49
C GLU A 4 3.24 19.53 0.18
N GLN A 5 4.11 19.54 1.18
CA GLN A 5 5.49 19.11 1.03
C GLN A 5 5.58 17.64 0.62
N ARG A 6 4.74 16.78 1.17
CA ARG A 6 4.67 15.36 0.82
C ARG A 6 4.18 15.17 -0.62
N ARG A 7 3.19 15.93 -1.05
CA ARG A 7 2.72 15.90 -2.46
C ARG A 7 3.81 16.32 -3.44
N VAL A 8 4.57 17.36 -3.12
CA VAL A 8 5.71 17.81 -3.93
C VAL A 8 6.79 16.74 -3.98
N HIS A 9 7.13 16.15 -2.85
CA HIS A 9 8.12 15.07 -2.77
C HIS A 9 7.68 13.85 -3.58
N PHE A 10 6.42 13.49 -3.48
CA PHE A 10 5.82 12.41 -4.25
C PHE A 10 5.86 12.68 -5.76
N ALA A 11 5.51 13.87 -6.19
CA ALA A 11 5.58 14.27 -7.60
C ALA A 11 7.01 14.15 -8.14
N ARG A 12 8.02 14.54 -7.35
CA ARG A 12 9.43 14.37 -7.70
C ARG A 12 9.80 12.90 -7.89
N THR A 13 9.33 12.04 -7.01
CA THR A 13 9.58 10.60 -7.09
C THR A 13 8.98 10.01 -8.36
N LEU A 14 7.75 10.38 -8.71
CA LEU A 14 7.09 9.96 -9.94
C LEU A 14 7.83 10.46 -11.19
N LEU A 15 8.33 11.70 -11.17
CA LEU A 15 9.10 12.25 -12.29
C LEU A 15 10.39 11.46 -12.52
N GLN A 16 11.05 10.98 -11.47
CA GLN A 16 12.25 10.14 -11.60
C GLN A 16 11.95 8.80 -12.30
N LEU A 17 10.74 8.30 -12.15
CA LEU A 17 10.29 7.06 -12.80
C LEU A 17 9.79 7.28 -14.22
N TRP A 18 9.49 8.54 -14.56
CA TRP A 18 8.99 8.90 -15.87
C TRP A 18 10.16 9.06 -16.84
N ARG A 19 10.44 8.00 -17.57
CA ARG A 19 11.38 8.03 -18.69
C ARG A 19 10.63 7.70 -19.97
N PRO A 20 11.03 8.27 -21.11
CA PRO A 20 10.51 7.83 -22.41
C PRO A 20 10.70 6.31 -22.54
N SER A 21 9.75 5.64 -23.13
CA SER A 21 9.57 4.19 -23.14
C SER A 21 10.53 3.40 -24.05
N GLU A 22 11.77 3.80 -24.18
CA GLU A 22 12.73 3.12 -25.04
C GLU A 22 13.44 1.94 -24.37
N SER A 23 13.31 1.78 -23.04
CA SER A 23 13.91 0.67 -22.31
C SER A 23 12.83 -0.20 -21.68
N ASN A 24 12.89 -1.50 -21.95
CA ASN A 24 12.05 -2.53 -21.32
C ASN A 24 12.58 -2.95 -19.94
N ASP A 25 13.54 -2.21 -19.39
CA ASP A 25 14.10 -2.54 -18.08
C ASP A 25 13.05 -2.37 -16.99
N PRO A 26 12.94 -3.32 -16.06
CA PRO A 26 12.03 -3.20 -14.93
C PRO A 26 12.41 -2.01 -14.06
N ARG A 27 11.40 -1.30 -13.56
CA ARG A 27 11.58 -0.16 -12.65
C ARG A 27 10.92 -0.47 -11.33
N TYR A 28 11.49 0.06 -10.26
CA TYR A 28 11.01 -0.20 -8.91
C TYR A 28 10.85 1.11 -8.14
N LEU A 29 9.79 1.18 -7.36
CA LEU A 29 9.48 2.30 -6.48
C LEU A 29 9.33 1.80 -5.06
N LEU A 30 10.05 2.42 -4.13
CA LEU A 30 9.98 2.12 -2.70
C LEU A 30 9.38 3.31 -1.98
N LEU A 31 8.27 3.12 -1.28
CA LEU A 31 7.55 4.18 -0.57
C LEU A 31 7.31 3.78 0.88
N ASP A 32 7.69 4.67 1.80
CA ASP A 32 7.48 4.49 3.23
C ASP A 32 6.39 5.45 3.72
N GLU A 33 5.22 4.88 4.03
CA GLU A 33 4.04 5.60 4.54
C GLU A 33 3.68 6.87 3.75
N PRO A 34 3.55 6.79 2.41
CA PRO A 34 3.34 7.99 1.61
C PRO A 34 1.97 8.65 1.81
N THR A 35 1.02 7.93 2.40
CA THR A 35 -0.35 8.42 2.66
C THR A 35 -0.49 9.13 4.01
N ALA A 36 0.53 9.05 4.89
CA ALA A 36 0.46 9.67 6.20
C ALA A 36 0.23 11.19 6.09
N ASN A 37 -0.75 11.70 6.83
CA ASN A 37 -1.16 13.12 6.87
C ASN A 37 -1.76 13.65 5.54
N LEU A 38 -2.17 12.79 4.63
CA LEU A 38 -2.97 13.18 3.48
C LEU A 38 -4.46 13.14 3.83
N ASP A 39 -5.24 14.05 3.23
CA ASP A 39 -6.68 13.92 3.26
C ASP A 39 -7.14 12.75 2.38
N LEU A 40 -8.36 12.29 2.58
CA LEU A 40 -8.89 11.12 1.89
C LEU A 40 -8.80 11.24 0.36
N SER A 41 -9.13 12.42 -0.18
CA SER A 41 -9.09 12.60 -1.64
C SER A 41 -7.68 12.54 -2.20
N SER A 42 -6.71 13.12 -1.50
CA SER A 42 -5.30 13.06 -1.88
C SER A 42 -4.73 11.65 -1.74
N GLU A 43 -5.11 10.95 -0.68
CA GLU A 43 -4.73 9.55 -0.46
C GLU A 43 -5.23 8.66 -1.61
N MET A 44 -6.50 8.78 -1.97
CA MET A 44 -7.10 7.99 -3.06
C MET A 44 -6.46 8.34 -4.42
N LEU A 45 -6.19 9.62 -4.66
CA LEU A 45 -5.50 10.04 -5.88
C LEU A 45 -4.12 9.41 -5.97
N LEU A 46 -3.35 9.46 -4.88
CA LEU A 46 -2.03 8.86 -4.80
C LEU A 46 -2.07 7.36 -5.10
N MET A 47 -2.94 6.64 -4.42
CA MET A 47 -3.04 5.19 -4.57
C MET A 47 -3.48 4.79 -5.98
N ASN A 48 -4.37 5.54 -6.61
CA ASN A 48 -4.77 5.29 -8.00
C ASN A 48 -3.62 5.54 -8.99
N ILE A 49 -2.82 6.57 -8.76
CA ILE A 49 -1.62 6.82 -9.58
C ILE A 49 -0.63 5.66 -9.44
N LEU A 50 -0.39 5.20 -8.23
CA LEU A 50 0.50 4.05 -7.97
C LEU A 50 0.00 2.79 -8.65
N GLN A 51 -1.29 2.51 -8.57
CA GLN A 51 -1.90 1.35 -9.22
C GLN A 51 -1.73 1.40 -10.74
N ASN A 52 -1.92 2.56 -11.34
CA ASN A 52 -1.69 2.76 -12.77
C ASN A 52 -0.22 2.56 -13.16
N ARG A 53 0.71 2.99 -12.32
CA ARG A 53 2.15 2.78 -12.55
C ARG A 53 2.52 1.30 -12.43
N ALA A 54 1.96 0.60 -11.47
CA ALA A 54 2.16 -0.84 -11.31
C ALA A 54 1.69 -1.61 -12.55
N ALA A 55 0.56 -1.20 -13.14
CA ALA A 55 0.06 -1.79 -14.39
C ALA A 55 0.97 -1.50 -15.60
N SER A 56 1.84 -0.48 -15.51
CA SER A 56 2.78 -0.06 -16.56
C SER A 56 4.20 -0.59 -16.33
N ASN A 57 4.34 -1.79 -15.80
CA ASN A 57 5.62 -2.47 -15.56
C ASN A 57 6.53 -1.79 -14.52
N VAL A 58 5.95 -1.17 -13.51
CA VAL A 58 6.67 -0.65 -12.36
C VAL A 58 6.39 -1.53 -11.14
N GLY A 59 7.42 -2.10 -10.54
CA GLY A 59 7.30 -2.81 -9.26
C GLY A 59 7.22 -1.80 -8.11
N ILE A 60 6.19 -1.90 -7.26
CA ILE A 60 6.00 -0.96 -6.16
C ILE A 60 6.00 -1.72 -4.84
N LEU A 61 6.89 -1.32 -3.95
CA LEU A 61 6.87 -1.74 -2.56
C LEU A 61 6.48 -0.53 -1.70
N ILE A 62 5.38 -0.66 -0.99
CA ILE A 62 4.81 0.42 -0.19
C ILE A 62 4.56 -0.05 1.23
N ILE A 63 4.98 0.75 2.21
CA ILE A 63 4.65 0.52 3.62
C ILE A 63 3.40 1.31 3.96
N LEU A 64 2.39 0.62 4.48
CA LEU A 64 1.12 1.20 4.89
C LEU A 64 0.73 0.67 6.27
N HIS A 65 0.06 1.51 7.05
CA HIS A 65 -0.54 1.09 8.33
C HIS A 65 -2.02 0.75 8.19
N ASP A 66 -2.70 1.32 7.21
CA ASP A 66 -4.12 1.07 6.97
C ASP A 66 -4.31 -0.27 6.24
N LEU A 67 -4.88 -1.25 6.94
CA LEU A 67 -5.15 -2.58 6.41
C LEU A 67 -6.19 -2.56 5.28
N ASN A 68 -7.18 -1.68 5.36
CA ASN A 68 -8.19 -1.56 4.31
C ASN A 68 -7.59 -0.99 3.03
N LEU A 69 -6.75 0.04 3.16
CA LEU A 69 -6.04 0.62 2.02
C LEU A 69 -5.12 -0.41 1.36
N ALA A 70 -4.33 -1.12 2.16
CA ALA A 70 -3.46 -2.19 1.67
C ALA A 70 -4.26 -3.28 0.96
N SER A 71 -5.36 -3.74 1.57
CA SER A 71 -6.21 -4.80 1.01
C SER A 71 -6.86 -4.42 -0.31
N HIS A 72 -7.19 -3.13 -0.48
CA HIS A 72 -7.86 -2.66 -1.69
C HIS A 72 -6.90 -2.50 -2.86
N PHE A 73 -5.67 -2.05 -2.63
CA PHE A 73 -4.76 -1.67 -3.71
C PHE A 73 -3.64 -2.68 -3.97
N ALA A 74 -3.23 -3.48 -3.00
CA ALA A 74 -2.09 -4.36 -3.16
C ALA A 74 -2.43 -5.65 -3.91
N ASP A 75 -1.52 -6.09 -4.78
CA ASP A 75 -1.58 -7.42 -5.38
C ASP A 75 -1.17 -8.49 -4.38
N LYS A 76 -0.19 -8.17 -3.54
CA LYS A 76 0.28 -9.02 -2.44
C LYS A 76 0.60 -8.18 -1.21
N ILE A 77 0.41 -8.78 -0.05
CA ILE A 77 0.68 -8.15 1.25
C ILE A 77 1.70 -9.00 2.00
N ALA A 78 2.68 -8.34 2.60
CA ALA A 78 3.55 -8.91 3.61
C ALA A 78 3.22 -8.28 4.96
N ILE A 79 3.01 -9.11 5.98
CA ILE A 79 2.85 -8.63 7.35
C ILE A 79 4.15 -8.86 8.09
N ILE A 80 4.70 -7.77 8.62
CA ILE A 80 5.99 -7.77 9.33
C ILE A 80 5.76 -7.37 10.78
N LYS A 81 6.33 -8.13 11.69
CA LYS A 81 6.35 -7.82 13.12
C LYS A 81 7.70 -8.24 13.69
N ASN A 82 8.30 -7.36 14.50
CA ASN A 82 9.59 -7.62 15.16
C ASN A 82 10.71 -8.07 14.20
N GLY A 83 10.74 -7.49 13.01
CA GLY A 83 11.76 -7.79 12.01
C GLY A 83 11.54 -9.09 11.23
N GLU A 84 10.42 -9.77 11.43
CA GLU A 84 10.08 -11.02 10.75
C GLU A 84 8.85 -10.87 9.87
N ILE A 85 8.88 -11.54 8.71
CA ILE A 85 7.70 -11.67 7.85
C ILE A 85 6.84 -12.80 8.40
N LEU A 86 5.67 -12.45 8.92
CA LEU A 86 4.73 -13.42 9.50
C LEU A 86 3.80 -14.03 8.46
N ALA A 87 3.52 -13.30 7.39
CA ALA A 87 2.69 -13.78 6.29
C ALA A 87 3.02 -13.04 5.01
N PHE A 88 2.83 -13.71 3.89
CA PHE A 88 2.98 -13.12 2.55
C PHE A 88 2.02 -13.79 1.58
N GLY A 89 1.26 -13.01 0.84
CA GLY A 89 0.33 -13.53 -0.16
C GLY A 89 -0.73 -12.53 -0.58
N LYS A 90 -1.75 -13.03 -1.25
CA LYS A 90 -2.88 -12.23 -1.70
C LYS A 90 -3.69 -11.69 -0.51
N PRO A 91 -4.28 -10.48 -0.63
CA PRO A 91 -5.05 -9.88 0.46
C PRO A 91 -6.14 -10.82 1.04
N GLU A 92 -6.88 -11.51 0.20
CA GLU A 92 -7.97 -12.40 0.63
C GLU A 92 -7.48 -13.57 1.50
N LYS A 93 -6.24 -13.99 1.32
CA LYS A 93 -5.63 -15.07 2.11
C LYS A 93 -5.00 -14.57 3.40
N ILE A 94 -4.44 -13.36 3.38
CA ILE A 94 -3.72 -12.80 4.53
C ILE A 94 -4.70 -12.18 5.54
N MET A 95 -5.77 -11.56 5.07
CA MET A 95 -6.74 -10.87 5.92
C MET A 95 -7.73 -11.86 6.53
N GLN A 96 -7.34 -12.42 7.68
CA GLN A 96 -8.13 -13.38 8.46
C GLN A 96 -8.30 -12.87 9.89
N ASP A 97 -9.50 -13.02 10.45
CA ASP A 97 -9.89 -12.49 11.77
C ASP A 97 -8.90 -12.88 12.88
N ASP A 98 -8.73 -14.17 13.09
CA ASP A 98 -7.92 -14.70 14.19
C ASP A 98 -6.45 -14.35 14.02
N PHE A 99 -5.96 -14.40 12.81
CA PHE A 99 -4.57 -14.09 12.49
C PHE A 99 -4.27 -12.61 12.77
N LEU A 100 -5.10 -11.69 12.25
CA LEU A 100 -4.92 -10.25 12.47
C LEU A 100 -5.12 -9.88 13.94
N THR A 101 -6.11 -10.46 14.60
CA THR A 101 -6.35 -10.24 16.03
C THR A 101 -5.13 -10.63 16.86
N SER A 102 -4.49 -11.75 16.54
CA SER A 102 -3.29 -12.20 17.24
C SER A 102 -2.08 -11.28 17.04
N ILE A 103 -1.95 -10.70 15.86
CA ILE A 103 -0.82 -9.82 15.52
C ILE A 103 -0.99 -8.43 16.13
N TYR A 104 -2.17 -7.85 15.96
CA TYR A 104 -2.45 -6.48 16.39
C TYR A 104 -2.92 -6.37 17.85
N GLU A 105 -3.25 -7.51 18.47
CA GLU A 105 -3.67 -7.60 19.87
C GLU A 105 -4.92 -6.77 20.17
N VAL A 106 -5.78 -6.59 19.16
CA VAL A 106 -7.10 -5.95 19.25
C VAL A 106 -8.11 -6.79 18.48
N PRO A 107 -9.40 -6.80 18.89
CA PRO A 107 -10.42 -7.52 18.14
C PRO A 107 -10.54 -7.00 16.72
N ILE A 108 -10.36 -7.88 15.74
CA ILE A 108 -10.48 -7.57 14.33
C ILE A 108 -11.46 -8.55 13.68
N GLN A 109 -12.39 -8.01 12.91
CA GLN A 109 -13.30 -8.78 12.07
C GLN A 109 -13.01 -8.47 10.61
N VAL A 110 -13.04 -9.50 9.77
CA VAL A 110 -12.82 -9.40 8.33
C VAL A 110 -14.06 -9.86 7.60
N ASN A 111 -14.60 -9.02 6.74
CA ASN A 111 -15.63 -9.39 5.79
C ASN A 111 -14.94 -9.63 4.43
N HIS A 112 -15.22 -10.75 3.80
CA HIS A 112 -14.55 -11.13 2.55
C HIS A 112 -15.31 -10.76 1.28
N ASN A 113 -16.52 -10.21 1.38
CA ASN A 113 -17.29 -9.92 0.19
C ASN A 113 -18.16 -8.65 0.33
N PRO A 114 -17.62 -7.45 0.13
CA PRO A 114 -16.24 -7.07 -0.22
C PRO A 114 -15.27 -7.22 0.96
N LEU A 115 -13.98 -7.32 0.65
CA LEU A 115 -12.93 -7.41 1.68
C LEU A 115 -12.87 -6.12 2.48
N ARG A 116 -13.20 -6.20 3.77
CA ARG A 116 -13.21 -5.08 4.72
C ARG A 116 -12.73 -5.54 6.07
N ILE A 117 -11.90 -4.72 6.70
CA ILE A 117 -11.35 -4.98 8.04
C ILE A 117 -11.99 -4.00 9.03
N TYR A 118 -12.53 -4.53 10.11
CA TYR A 118 -13.18 -3.76 11.16
C TYR A 118 -12.40 -3.89 12.45
N TYR A 119 -12.12 -2.76 13.07
CA TYR A 119 -11.43 -2.66 14.37
C TYR A 119 -12.44 -2.30 15.46
N TYR A 120 -12.31 -2.88 16.62
CA TYR A 120 -13.17 -2.61 17.76
C TYR A 120 -12.34 -2.35 19.02
#